data_9d91828806cf390b8eccfdb0ddf7b6ba
#
_entry.id   9d91828806cf390b8eccfdb0ddf7b6ba
#
_cell.length_a   1.000
_cell.length_b   1.000
_cell.length_c   1.000
_cell.angle_alpha   90.00
_cell.angle_beta   90.00
_cell.angle_gamma   90.00
#
_symmetry.space_group_name_H-M   'P 1'
#
loop_
_entity.id
_entity.type
_entity.pdbx_description
1 polymer ?
#
loop_
_entity_poly.entity_id
_entity_poly.type
_entity_poly.pdbx_seq_one_letter_code
_entity_poly.pdbx_strand_id
1 'polypeptide(L)'
;NLRQGRIVSGGSTVTMQVAEELRGNPPPTFGNKLAEMHLALRLELRRSKQEILSLWLNRVSFGNRAHGVEAAAQLYFGKPARDLTPAQAATLVGLPRAPSRYDPFRHPERAERRQHRVTRAMHGARRLFAPR
;
A
#
# COMPACT_ATOMS: atom_id res chain seq x y z
N ASN A 1 11.14 -16.58 -13.60
CA ASN A 1 11.50 -17.59 -12.64
C ASN A 1 10.44 -17.69 -11.54
N LEU A 2 10.46 -18.77 -10.77
CA LEU A 2 9.48 -19.00 -9.71
C LEU A 2 9.48 -17.89 -8.66
N ARG A 3 10.63 -17.29 -8.41
CA ARG A 3 10.74 -16.14 -7.52
C ARG A 3 10.06 -14.91 -8.12
N GLN A 4 10.20 -14.71 -9.41
CA GLN A 4 9.52 -13.61 -10.10
C GLN A 4 8.01 -13.82 -10.12
N GLY A 5 7.55 -15.04 -10.37
CA GLY A 5 6.14 -15.37 -10.28
C GLY A 5 5.58 -15.08 -8.89
N ARG A 6 6.32 -15.43 -7.86
CA ARG A 6 5.93 -15.16 -6.49
C ARG A 6 6.03 -13.67 -6.13
N ILE A 7 7.03 -12.97 -6.64
CA ILE A 7 7.14 -11.53 -6.49
C ILE A 7 6.01 -10.83 -7.22
N VAL A 8 5.69 -11.27 -8.42
CA VAL A 8 4.58 -10.69 -9.19
C VAL A 8 3.23 -10.95 -8.50
N SER A 9 3.01 -12.16 -7.99
CA SER A 9 1.73 -12.48 -7.32
C SER A 9 1.60 -11.84 -5.93
N GLY A 10 2.72 -11.75 -5.18
CA GLY A 10 2.71 -11.13 -3.87
C GLY A 10 3.17 -9.68 -3.89
N GLY A 11 3.73 -9.24 -5.01
CA GLY A 11 4.35 -7.94 -5.16
C GLY A 11 3.90 -7.23 -6.41
N SER A 12 2.59 -7.28 -6.73
CA SER A 12 2.06 -6.32 -7.68
C SER A 12 2.58 -4.96 -7.28
N THR A 13 3.26 -4.28 -8.20
CA THR A 13 3.81 -2.96 -7.91
C THR A 13 2.68 -2.02 -7.50
N VAL A 14 3.02 -0.96 -6.78
CA VAL A 14 2.05 0.08 -6.43
C VAL A 14 1.34 0.58 -7.69
N THR A 15 2.08 0.73 -8.80
CA THR A 15 1.50 1.16 -10.07
C THR A 15 0.45 0.19 -10.58
N MET A 16 0.68 -1.12 -10.49
CA MET A 16 -0.31 -2.12 -10.89
C MET A 16 -1.54 -2.10 -10.00
N GLN A 17 -1.37 -1.88 -8.70
CA GLN A 17 -2.49 -1.72 -7.78
C GLN A 17 -3.32 -0.49 -8.11
N VAL A 18 -2.68 0.62 -8.44
CA VAL A 18 -3.37 1.83 -8.90
C VAL A 18 -4.14 1.55 -10.19
N ALA A 19 -3.53 0.85 -11.14
CA ALA A 19 -4.18 0.50 -12.40
C ALA A 19 -5.42 -0.38 -12.16
N GLU A 20 -5.33 -1.34 -11.27
CA GLU A 20 -6.45 -2.20 -10.89
C GLU A 20 -7.59 -1.38 -10.28
N GLU A 21 -7.27 -0.50 -9.35
CA GLU A 21 -8.25 0.39 -8.72
C GLU A 21 -8.92 1.33 -9.74
N LEU A 22 -8.15 1.91 -10.64
CA LEU A 22 -8.67 2.80 -11.67
C LEU A 22 -9.61 2.08 -12.65
N ARG A 23 -9.43 0.78 -12.82
CA ARG A 23 -10.31 -0.06 -13.64
C ARG A 23 -11.51 -0.61 -12.88
N GLY A 24 -11.66 -0.27 -11.59
CA GLY A 24 -12.80 -0.72 -10.79
C GLY A 24 -12.64 -2.14 -10.25
N ASN A 25 -11.42 -2.59 -10.03
CA ASN A 25 -11.11 -3.92 -9.47
C ASN A 25 -11.81 -5.05 -10.24
N PRO A 26 -11.58 -5.20 -11.55
CA PRO A 26 -12.21 -6.24 -12.33
C PRO A 26 -11.75 -7.63 -11.89
N PRO A 27 -12.51 -8.71 -12.23
CA PRO A 27 -12.11 -10.07 -11.89
C PRO A 27 -10.69 -10.39 -12.40
N PRO A 28 -9.91 -11.20 -11.67
CA PRO A 28 -8.51 -11.49 -12.04
C PRO A 28 -8.41 -12.48 -13.21
N THR A 29 -8.91 -12.09 -14.38
CA THR A 29 -8.75 -12.85 -15.61
C THR A 29 -7.46 -12.49 -16.31
N PHE A 30 -7.00 -13.35 -17.22
CA PHE A 30 -5.79 -13.09 -18.00
C PHE A 30 -5.91 -11.78 -18.81
N GLY A 31 -7.06 -11.56 -19.46
CA GLY A 31 -7.33 -10.34 -20.22
C GLY A 31 -7.31 -9.10 -19.35
N ASN A 32 -7.92 -9.16 -18.18
CA ASN A 32 -7.91 -8.05 -17.23
C ASN A 32 -6.50 -7.78 -16.70
N LYS A 33 -5.72 -8.82 -16.47
CA LYS A 33 -4.33 -8.66 -16.02
C LYS A 33 -3.47 -7.99 -17.08
N LEU A 34 -3.65 -8.36 -18.35
CA LEU A 34 -2.94 -7.70 -19.45
C LEU A 34 -3.33 -6.22 -19.56
N ALA A 35 -4.62 -5.92 -19.46
CA ALA A 35 -5.09 -4.53 -19.51
C ALA A 35 -4.55 -3.71 -18.32
N GLU A 36 -4.48 -4.32 -17.14
CA GLU A 36 -3.90 -3.72 -15.95
C GLU A 36 -2.40 -3.41 -16.14
N MET A 37 -1.66 -4.37 -16.69
CA MET A 37 -0.24 -4.18 -17.00
C MET A 37 -0.03 -3.05 -18.02
N HIS A 38 -0.87 -2.99 -19.04
CA HIS A 38 -0.83 -1.94 -20.05
C HIS A 38 -1.08 -0.55 -19.42
N LEU A 39 -2.11 -0.45 -18.59
CA LEU A 39 -2.41 0.80 -17.90
C LEU A 39 -1.29 1.20 -16.93
N ALA A 40 -0.74 0.23 -16.21
CA ALA A 40 0.39 0.47 -15.30
C ALA A 40 1.59 1.04 -16.06
N LEU A 41 1.91 0.46 -17.22
CA LEU A 41 2.99 0.97 -18.06
C LEU A 41 2.73 2.40 -18.52
N ARG A 42 1.51 2.70 -18.92
CA ARG A 42 1.14 4.07 -19.32
C ARG A 42 1.27 5.06 -18.17
N LEU A 43 0.90 4.65 -16.96
CA LEU A 43 1.06 5.49 -15.77
C LEU A 43 2.55 5.77 -15.49
N GLU A 44 3.40 4.72 -15.56
CA GLU A 44 4.85 4.88 -15.35
C GLU A 44 5.48 5.83 -16.37
N LEU A 45 5.00 5.83 -17.60
CA LEU A 45 5.52 6.70 -18.66
C LEU A 45 5.05 8.16 -18.54
N ARG A 46 3.91 8.41 -17.90
CA ARG A 46 3.27 9.72 -17.88
C ARG A 46 3.26 10.40 -16.51
N ARG A 47 3.44 9.65 -15.44
CA ARG A 47 3.36 10.15 -14.08
C ARG A 47 4.66 9.91 -13.33
N SER A 48 5.01 10.82 -12.44
CA SER A 48 6.13 10.62 -11.53
C SER A 48 5.80 9.53 -10.50
N LYS A 49 6.83 8.97 -9.88
CA LYS A 49 6.64 7.99 -8.79
C LYS A 49 5.87 8.60 -7.63
N GLN A 50 6.10 9.88 -7.32
CA GLN A 50 5.38 10.57 -6.26
C GLN A 50 3.89 10.72 -6.59
N GLU A 51 3.56 11.02 -7.83
CA GLU A 51 2.16 11.09 -8.27
C GLU A 51 1.47 9.73 -8.17
N ILE A 52 2.14 8.66 -8.60
CA ILE A 52 1.61 7.29 -8.51
C ILE A 52 1.41 6.89 -7.06
N LEU A 53 2.38 7.17 -6.20
CA LEU A 53 2.26 6.89 -4.77
C LEU A 53 1.10 7.67 -4.14
N SER A 54 0.91 8.92 -4.51
CA SER A 54 -0.20 9.74 -4.05
C SER A 54 -1.55 9.15 -4.49
N LEU A 55 -1.65 8.70 -5.75
CA LEU A 55 -2.85 8.02 -6.23
C LEU A 55 -3.14 6.75 -5.41
N TRP A 56 -2.12 5.96 -5.12
CA TRP A 56 -2.26 4.76 -4.31
C TRP A 56 -2.73 5.08 -2.89
N LEU A 57 -2.05 6.01 -2.21
CA LEU A 57 -2.38 6.42 -0.85
C LEU A 57 -3.80 6.98 -0.73
N ASN A 58 -4.31 7.62 -1.77
CA ASN A 58 -5.64 8.21 -1.75
C ASN A 58 -6.75 7.21 -2.11
N ARG A 59 -6.42 6.00 -2.56
CA ARG A 59 -7.38 5.04 -3.07
C ARG A 59 -7.37 3.69 -2.38
N VAL A 60 -6.22 3.26 -1.87
CA VAL A 60 -6.06 1.91 -1.33
C VAL A 60 -6.96 1.71 -0.11
N SER A 61 -7.45 0.47 0.05
CA SER A 61 -8.24 0.10 1.22
C SER A 61 -7.35 -0.19 2.41
N PHE A 62 -7.68 0.43 3.54
CA PHE A 62 -7.02 0.18 4.82
C PHE A 62 -7.89 -0.66 5.77
N GLY A 63 -8.94 -1.32 5.24
CA GLY A 63 -9.89 -2.08 6.04
C GLY A 63 -10.97 -1.20 6.64
N ASN A 64 -11.99 -1.82 7.23
CA ASN A 64 -13.11 -1.15 7.88
C ASN A 64 -13.73 -0.02 7.05
N ARG A 65 -13.79 -0.23 5.73
CA ARG A 65 -14.32 0.71 4.74
C ARG A 65 -13.53 2.01 4.62
N ALA A 66 -12.32 2.07 5.16
CA ALA A 66 -11.44 3.22 5.01
C ALA A 66 -10.67 3.12 3.68
N HIS A 67 -11.08 3.90 2.71
CA HIS A 67 -10.39 4.02 1.42
C HIS A 67 -9.58 5.32 1.42
N GLY A 68 -8.28 5.19 1.21
CA GLY A 68 -7.37 6.31 1.25
C GLY A 68 -6.82 6.58 2.66
N VAL A 69 -5.64 7.16 2.69
CA VAL A 69 -4.87 7.36 3.94
C VAL A 69 -5.54 8.35 4.88
N GLU A 70 -6.21 9.37 4.36
CA GLU A 70 -6.87 10.35 5.21
C GLU A 70 -8.05 9.72 5.97
N ALA A 71 -8.88 8.94 5.27
CA ALA A 71 -9.98 8.22 5.91
C ALA A 71 -9.46 7.24 6.96
N ALA A 72 -8.38 6.54 6.66
CA ALA A 72 -7.75 5.60 7.58
C ALA A 72 -7.19 6.31 8.82
N ALA A 73 -6.51 7.44 8.64
CA ALA A 73 -5.99 8.22 9.75
C ALA A 73 -7.08 8.69 10.69
N GLN A 74 -8.19 9.15 10.15
CA GLN A 74 -9.35 9.56 10.93
C GLN A 74 -9.98 8.38 11.66
N LEU A 75 -10.17 7.26 10.97
CA LEU A 75 -10.81 6.08 11.55
C LEU A 75 -9.99 5.46 12.68
N TYR A 76 -8.69 5.22 12.42
CA TYR A 76 -7.85 4.48 13.37
C TYR A 76 -7.23 5.37 14.44
N PHE A 77 -6.98 6.63 14.17
CA PHE A 77 -6.26 7.52 15.10
C PHE A 77 -6.98 8.83 15.40
N GLY A 78 -8.09 9.12 14.74
CA GLY A 78 -8.89 10.32 15.01
C GLY A 78 -8.18 11.64 14.68
N LYS A 79 -7.25 11.63 13.72
CA LYS A 79 -6.49 12.82 13.35
C LYS A 79 -6.19 12.84 11.85
N PRO A 80 -5.84 14.01 11.29
CA PRO A 80 -5.40 14.10 9.90
C PRO A 80 -4.14 13.29 9.64
N ALA A 81 -4.00 12.77 8.42
CA ALA A 81 -2.84 11.97 8.03
C ALA A 81 -1.51 12.72 8.26
N ARG A 82 -1.48 14.02 8.00
CA ARG A 82 -0.29 14.86 8.21
C ARG A 82 0.19 14.91 9.67
N ASP A 83 -0.68 14.62 10.63
CA ASP A 83 -0.37 14.67 12.06
C ASP A 83 -0.03 13.31 12.65
N LEU A 84 0.03 12.25 11.82
CA LEU A 84 0.40 10.91 12.26
C LEU A 84 1.84 10.87 12.76
N THR A 85 2.05 10.16 13.87
CA THR A 85 3.40 9.83 14.30
C THR A 85 4.02 8.80 13.34
N PRO A 86 5.36 8.66 13.29
CA PRO A 86 5.97 7.61 12.48
C PRO A 86 5.44 6.21 12.79
N ALA A 87 5.18 5.90 14.05
CA ALA A 87 4.62 4.61 14.46
C ALA A 87 3.21 4.41 13.92
N GLN A 88 2.37 5.45 13.99
CA GLN A 88 1.02 5.41 13.44
C GLN A 88 1.03 5.26 11.92
N ALA A 89 1.89 5.99 11.24
CA ALA A 89 2.06 5.88 9.80
C ALA A 89 2.50 4.46 9.41
N ALA A 90 3.43 3.87 10.15
CA ALA A 90 3.88 2.50 9.92
C ALA A 90 2.75 1.47 10.12
N THR A 91 1.87 1.71 11.09
CA THR A 91 0.68 0.88 11.29
C THR A 91 -0.21 0.91 10.05
N LEU A 92 -0.50 2.09 9.53
CA LEU A 92 -1.34 2.22 8.33
C LEU A 92 -0.69 1.60 7.09
N VAL A 93 0.60 1.85 6.87
CA VAL A 93 1.32 1.29 5.72
C VAL A 93 1.31 -0.24 5.74
N GLY A 94 1.27 -0.84 6.90
CA GLY A 94 1.22 -2.30 7.05
C GLY A 94 -0.14 -2.94 6.76
N LEU A 95 -1.22 -2.15 6.66
CA LEU A 95 -2.58 -2.67 6.54
C LEU A 95 -2.97 -3.15 5.13
N PRO A 96 -2.65 -2.43 4.03
CA PRO A 96 -3.25 -2.74 2.73
C PRO A 96 -3.02 -4.17 2.22
N ARG A 97 -1.92 -4.80 2.62
CA ARG A 97 -1.60 -6.17 2.20
C ARG A 97 -2.63 -7.19 2.70
N ALA A 98 -3.11 -7.01 3.94
CA ALA A 98 -4.09 -7.90 4.55
C ALA A 98 -4.85 -7.12 5.64
N PRO A 99 -5.77 -6.21 5.25
CA PRO A 99 -6.41 -5.30 6.21
C PRO A 99 -7.15 -6.02 7.32
N SER A 100 -7.83 -7.13 7.01
CA SER A 100 -8.57 -7.90 8.02
C SER A 100 -7.64 -8.59 9.01
N ARG A 101 -6.48 -9.07 8.55
CA ARG A 101 -5.51 -9.77 9.39
C ARG A 101 -4.81 -8.83 10.36
N TYR A 102 -4.53 -7.60 9.92
CA TYR A 102 -3.78 -6.62 10.69
C TYR A 102 -4.67 -5.51 11.27
N ASP A 103 -5.97 -5.72 11.27
CA ASP A 103 -6.95 -4.77 11.82
C ASP A 103 -6.60 -4.43 13.28
N PRO A 104 -6.25 -3.17 13.59
CA PRO A 104 -5.86 -2.78 14.95
C PRO A 104 -6.99 -2.97 15.97
N PHE A 105 -8.25 -2.91 15.53
CA PHE A 105 -9.39 -3.08 16.42
C PHE A 105 -9.64 -4.54 16.80
N ARG A 106 -9.43 -5.45 15.85
CA ARG A 106 -9.69 -6.88 16.04
C ARG A 106 -8.46 -7.67 16.46
N HIS A 107 -7.30 -7.26 15.96
CA HIS A 107 -6.04 -8.00 16.16
C HIS A 107 -4.92 -7.03 16.53
N PRO A 108 -5.01 -6.36 17.70
CA PRO A 108 -4.02 -5.34 18.07
C PRO A 108 -2.59 -5.88 18.13
N GLU A 109 -2.41 -7.13 18.57
CA GLU A 109 -1.09 -7.76 18.64
C GLU A 109 -0.48 -8.00 17.25
N ARG A 110 -1.29 -8.43 16.29
CA ARG A 110 -0.84 -8.61 14.91
C ARG A 110 -0.50 -7.26 14.26
N ALA A 111 -1.32 -6.25 14.52
CA ALA A 111 -1.09 -4.90 14.03
C ALA A 111 0.24 -4.36 14.58
N GLU A 112 0.51 -4.54 15.86
CA GLU A 112 1.75 -4.11 16.50
C GLU A 112 2.97 -4.81 15.91
N ARG A 113 2.91 -6.14 15.75
CA ARG A 113 4.00 -6.89 15.14
C ARG A 113 4.25 -6.46 13.69
N ARG A 114 3.19 -6.21 12.95
CA ARG A 114 3.30 -5.71 11.57
C ARG A 114 3.91 -4.31 11.54
N GLN A 115 3.49 -3.44 12.42
CA GLN A 115 4.03 -2.09 12.57
C GLN A 115 5.53 -2.12 12.88
N HIS A 116 5.97 -3.00 13.78
CA HIS A 116 7.39 -3.15 14.08
C HIS A 116 8.19 -3.61 12.86
N ARG A 117 7.66 -4.53 12.06
CA ARG A 117 8.33 -4.97 10.82
C ARG A 117 8.44 -3.84 9.81
N VAL A 118 7.38 -3.06 9.64
CA VAL A 118 7.38 -1.90 8.73
C VAL A 118 8.40 -0.85 9.21
N THR A 119 8.40 -0.55 10.49
CA THR A 119 9.34 0.40 11.08
C THR A 119 10.79 -0.02 10.86
N ARG A 120 11.11 -1.31 11.07
CA ARG A 120 12.45 -1.83 10.81
C ARG A 120 12.83 -1.74 9.34
N ALA A 121 11.90 -2.03 8.44
CA ALA A 121 12.12 -1.91 7.01
C ALA A 121 12.39 -0.46 6.59
N MET A 122 11.66 0.48 7.17
CA MET A 122 11.86 1.92 6.92
C MET A 122 13.23 2.39 7.42
N HIS A 123 13.65 1.95 8.59
CA HIS A 123 14.98 2.28 9.13
C HIS A 123 16.09 1.67 8.28
N GLY A 124 15.93 0.44 7.81
CA GLY A 124 16.87 -0.20 6.91
C GLY A 124 17.02 0.55 5.60
N ALA A 125 15.91 0.92 4.98
CA ALA A 125 15.89 1.71 3.76
C ALA A 125 16.55 3.08 3.96
N ARG A 126 16.27 3.73 5.09
CA ARG A 126 16.86 5.03 5.43
C ARG A 126 18.37 4.95 5.53
N ARG A 127 18.93 3.88 6.11
CA ARG A 127 20.38 3.67 6.18
C ARG A 127 21.01 3.51 4.81
N LEU A 128 20.33 2.84 3.89
CA LEU A 128 20.82 2.62 2.52
C LEU A 128 20.90 3.93 1.72
N PHE A 129 19.98 4.84 1.97
CA PHE A 129 19.84 6.08 1.21
C PHE A 129 20.29 7.33 1.97
N ALA A 130 20.81 7.17 3.19
CA ALA A 130 21.34 8.30 3.94
C ALA A 130 22.60 8.87 3.25
N PRO A 131 22.71 10.20 3.13
CA PRO A 131 23.96 10.81 2.62
C PRO A 131 25.11 10.45 3.55
N ARG A 132 26.24 10.08 2.96
CA ARG A 132 27.48 9.80 3.70
C ARG A 132 28.13 11.09 4.18
#